data_9cc17d2d122800b90a0162e5f2ee3ac5
#
_entry.id   9cc17d2d122800b90a0162e5f2ee3ac5
#
_cell.length_a   1.000
_cell.length_b   1.000
_cell.length_c   1.000
_cell.angle_alpha   90.00
_cell.angle_beta   90.00
_cell.angle_gamma   90.00
#
_symmetry.space_group_name_H-M   'P 1'
#
loop_
_entity.id
_entity.type
_entity.pdbx_description
1 polymer ?
#
loop_
_entity_poly.entity_id
_entity_poly.type
_entity_poly.pdbx_seq_one_letter_code
_entity_poly.pdbx_strand_id
1 'polypeptide(L)'
;MTRFKEILPKVLPTGAALLLFFIVSALYFAPQFRGEVLPQHDVQQYEGMAKEIWDNRAQTGEDPQWAGRMFGGMPAYLINVAYPAQLVKNTAGQIVKIINTPAAFVFFAMVSMWLMLLIVGVNPWVGIIPSLMYGLSTYFFLIIGAGHVTKMWALVYAPLMMGGAWLTLRSNMWLGGALTALFASLEIGANHPQITYYFLLAMAALWISEGIVAFRKKHLPSFARRTAVLLGCLLYTSPSP
;
A
#
# COMPACT_ATOMS: atom_id res chain seq x y z
N MET A 1 5.27 3.46 -39.13
CA MET A 1 4.59 2.16 -38.84
C MET A 1 5.48 1.14 -38.12
N THR A 2 6.79 1.08 -38.38
CA THR A 2 7.74 0.13 -37.74
C THR A 2 7.85 0.32 -36.22
N ARG A 3 7.99 1.53 -35.72
CA ARG A 3 8.14 1.83 -34.27
C ARG A 3 6.93 1.41 -33.42
N PHE A 4 5.72 1.49 -33.97
CA PHE A 4 4.49 1.08 -33.29
C PHE A 4 4.42 -0.46 -33.09
N LYS A 5 4.86 -1.23 -34.11
CA LYS A 5 4.91 -2.70 -34.03
C LYS A 5 5.92 -3.24 -33.02
N GLU A 6 6.95 -2.48 -32.68
CA GLU A 6 7.96 -2.85 -31.66
C GLU A 6 7.54 -2.48 -30.25
N ILE A 7 6.75 -1.42 -30.08
CA ILE A 7 6.29 -0.94 -28.77
C ILE A 7 5.04 -1.69 -28.32
N LEU A 8 4.10 -1.98 -29.21
CA LEU A 8 2.81 -2.59 -28.92
C LEU A 8 2.95 -3.89 -28.09
N PRO A 9 3.78 -4.89 -28.43
CA PRO A 9 3.90 -6.11 -27.65
C PRO A 9 4.48 -5.89 -26.24
N LYS A 10 5.17 -4.78 -26.00
CA LYS A 10 5.71 -4.43 -24.67
C LYS A 10 4.69 -3.72 -23.77
N VAL A 11 3.80 -2.93 -24.36
CA VAL A 11 2.79 -2.14 -23.63
C VAL A 11 1.46 -2.87 -23.49
N LEU A 12 1.15 -3.76 -24.44
CA LEU A 12 -0.11 -4.49 -24.49
C LEU A 12 -0.43 -5.27 -23.21
N PRO A 13 0.51 -6.05 -22.59
CA PRO A 13 0.22 -6.76 -21.36
C PRO A 13 -0.14 -5.83 -20.21
N THR A 14 0.53 -4.67 -20.12
CA THR A 14 0.29 -3.67 -19.10
C THR A 14 -1.10 -3.05 -19.26
N GLY A 15 -1.41 -2.62 -20.48
CA GLY A 15 -2.74 -2.07 -20.78
C GLY A 15 -3.87 -3.05 -20.53
N ALA A 16 -3.68 -4.32 -20.95
CA ALA A 16 -4.64 -5.39 -20.73
C ALA A 16 -4.84 -5.71 -19.25
N ALA A 17 -3.77 -5.79 -18.47
CA ALA A 17 -3.83 -6.05 -17.03
C ALA A 17 -4.57 -4.93 -16.30
N LEU A 18 -4.19 -3.66 -16.53
CA LEU A 18 -4.83 -2.52 -15.88
C LEU A 18 -6.31 -2.39 -16.25
N LEU A 19 -6.64 -2.58 -17.53
CA LEU A 19 -8.04 -2.57 -17.98
C LEU A 19 -8.86 -3.69 -17.34
N LEU A 20 -8.32 -4.91 -17.32
CA LEU A 20 -8.98 -6.05 -16.69
C LEU A 20 -9.21 -5.82 -15.19
N PHE A 21 -8.19 -5.36 -14.46
CA PHE A 21 -8.30 -5.08 -13.03
C PHE A 21 -9.33 -3.98 -12.75
N PHE A 22 -9.36 -2.95 -13.59
CA PHE A 22 -10.37 -1.91 -13.47
C PHE A 22 -11.78 -2.44 -13.72
N ILE A 23 -11.99 -3.21 -14.81
CA ILE A 23 -13.29 -3.81 -15.14
C ILE A 23 -13.77 -4.72 -14.01
N VAL A 24 -12.90 -5.60 -13.49
CA VAL A 24 -13.27 -6.52 -12.39
C VAL A 24 -13.66 -5.74 -11.14
N SER A 25 -12.88 -4.72 -10.76
CA SER A 25 -13.20 -3.89 -9.60
C SER A 25 -14.49 -3.09 -9.80
N ALA A 26 -14.71 -2.52 -10.99
CA ALA A 26 -15.88 -1.73 -11.31
C ALA A 26 -17.16 -2.59 -11.38
N LEU A 27 -17.07 -3.79 -11.92
CA LEU A 27 -18.21 -4.72 -11.95
C LEU A 27 -18.60 -5.20 -10.57
N TYR A 28 -17.61 -5.55 -9.72
CA TYR A 28 -17.89 -6.00 -8.38
C TYR A 28 -18.51 -4.90 -7.50
N PHE A 29 -18.01 -3.67 -7.63
CA PHE A 29 -18.53 -2.52 -6.91
C PHE A 29 -19.41 -1.60 -7.78
N ALA A 30 -20.14 -2.19 -8.74
CA ALA A 30 -21.03 -1.43 -9.62
C ALA A 30 -22.02 -0.50 -8.87
N PRO A 31 -22.57 -0.86 -7.69
CA PRO A 31 -23.41 0.04 -6.91
C PRO A 31 -22.72 1.35 -6.54
N GLN A 32 -21.43 1.33 -6.23
CA GLN A 32 -20.64 2.55 -5.93
C GLN A 32 -20.70 3.56 -7.10
N PHE A 33 -20.59 3.09 -8.33
CA PHE A 33 -20.60 3.94 -9.53
C PHE A 33 -22.02 4.45 -9.88
N ARG A 34 -23.05 3.91 -9.23
CA ARG A 34 -24.42 4.44 -9.25
C ARG A 34 -24.74 5.40 -8.11
N GLY A 35 -23.72 5.73 -7.29
CA GLY A 35 -23.85 6.62 -6.14
C GLY A 35 -24.36 5.94 -4.86
N GLU A 36 -24.45 4.60 -4.85
CA GLU A 36 -24.79 3.86 -3.64
C GLU A 36 -23.60 3.80 -2.68
N VAL A 37 -23.86 3.87 -1.39
CA VAL A 37 -22.83 3.84 -0.34
C VAL A 37 -22.89 2.51 0.39
N LEU A 38 -21.73 1.85 0.51
CA LEU A 38 -21.61 0.64 1.33
C LEU A 38 -21.67 1.02 2.81
N PRO A 39 -22.67 0.54 3.57
CA PRO A 39 -22.71 0.78 5.01
C PRO A 39 -21.59 -0.02 5.69
N GLN A 40 -20.66 0.70 6.31
CA GLN A 40 -19.49 0.13 6.97
C GLN A 40 -19.49 0.56 8.43
N HIS A 41 -19.61 -0.42 9.33
CA HIS A 41 -19.76 -0.16 10.77
C HIS A 41 -18.58 0.65 11.34
N ASP A 42 -17.36 0.26 11.02
CA ASP A 42 -16.16 0.94 11.54
C ASP A 42 -15.98 2.35 10.99
N VAL A 43 -16.44 2.60 9.75
CA VAL A 43 -16.45 3.96 9.19
C VAL A 43 -17.41 4.86 9.95
N GLN A 44 -18.62 4.37 10.27
CA GLN A 44 -19.59 5.13 11.06
C GLN A 44 -19.07 5.42 12.48
N GLN A 45 -18.41 4.44 13.12
CA GLN A 45 -17.77 4.64 14.42
C GLN A 45 -16.65 5.68 14.34
N TYR A 46 -15.81 5.60 13.31
CA TYR A 46 -14.76 6.57 13.06
C TYR A 46 -15.30 7.98 12.86
N GLU A 47 -16.37 8.16 12.07
CA GLU A 47 -17.00 9.46 11.84
C GLU A 47 -17.52 10.05 13.16
N GLY A 48 -18.13 9.21 14.01
CA GLY A 48 -18.58 9.62 15.33
C GLY A 48 -17.43 10.09 16.23
N MET A 49 -16.32 9.34 16.25
CA MET A 49 -15.11 9.70 17.02
C MET A 49 -14.41 10.95 16.48
N ALA A 50 -14.30 11.07 15.16
CA ALA A 50 -13.59 12.17 14.52
C ALA A 50 -14.37 13.49 14.54
N LYS A 51 -15.68 13.46 14.78
CA LYS A 51 -16.54 14.64 14.74
C LYS A 51 -16.06 15.76 15.68
N GLU A 52 -15.65 15.43 16.90
CA GLU A 52 -15.12 16.41 17.84
C GLU A 52 -13.86 17.12 17.30
N ILE A 53 -12.98 16.36 16.63
CA ILE A 53 -11.76 16.90 16.02
C ILE A 53 -12.12 17.81 14.85
N TRP A 54 -13.07 17.41 14.01
CA TRP A 54 -13.53 18.22 12.88
C TRP A 54 -14.23 19.50 13.32
N ASP A 55 -15.09 19.42 14.34
CA ASP A 55 -15.77 20.57 14.90
C ASP A 55 -14.77 21.59 15.50
N ASN A 56 -13.74 21.10 16.22
CA ASN A 56 -12.67 21.95 16.75
C ASN A 56 -11.88 22.63 15.63
N ARG A 57 -11.44 21.85 14.62
CA ARG A 57 -10.71 22.38 13.46
C ARG A 57 -11.52 23.45 12.72
N ALA A 58 -12.83 23.25 12.56
CA ALA A 58 -13.71 24.22 11.90
C ALA A 58 -13.84 25.53 12.70
N GLN A 59 -13.78 25.47 14.04
CA GLN A 59 -13.91 26.62 14.92
C GLN A 59 -12.59 27.38 15.15
N THR A 60 -11.48 26.64 15.31
CA THR A 60 -10.18 27.21 15.72
C THR A 60 -9.14 27.26 14.61
N GLY A 61 -9.33 26.48 13.53
CA GLY A 61 -8.33 26.27 12.46
C GLY A 61 -7.24 25.26 12.85
N GLU A 62 -7.26 24.71 14.07
CA GLU A 62 -6.23 23.81 14.60
C GLU A 62 -6.80 22.45 15.00
N ASP A 63 -5.98 21.40 14.91
CA ASP A 63 -6.33 20.09 15.43
C ASP A 63 -6.11 20.02 16.94
N PRO A 64 -7.10 19.52 17.71
CA PRO A 64 -6.92 19.34 19.14
C PRO A 64 -5.89 18.23 19.42
N GLN A 65 -5.16 18.35 20.51
CA GLN A 65 -4.23 17.32 20.97
C GLN A 65 -4.97 16.13 21.62
N TRP A 66 -6.17 16.38 22.14
CA TRP A 66 -6.96 15.44 22.91
C TRP A 66 -8.42 15.46 22.46
N ALA A 67 -9.02 14.28 22.27
CA ALA A 67 -10.45 14.09 22.04
C ALA A 67 -11.09 13.56 23.33
N GLY A 68 -12.07 14.29 23.88
CA GLY A 68 -12.61 14.05 25.21
C GLY A 68 -13.80 13.08 25.27
N ARG A 69 -14.48 12.87 24.15
CA ARG A 69 -15.80 12.18 24.14
C ARG A 69 -15.73 10.66 24.13
N MET A 70 -14.62 10.05 23.70
CA MET A 70 -14.50 8.59 23.58
C MET A 70 -13.61 8.00 24.67
N PHE A 71 -14.05 6.91 25.30
CA PHE A 71 -13.28 6.14 26.29
C PHE A 71 -12.73 6.98 27.48
N GLY A 72 -13.41 8.05 27.87
CA GLY A 72 -12.89 8.99 28.86
C GLY A 72 -11.79 9.93 28.36
N GLY A 73 -11.57 9.94 27.06
CA GLY A 73 -10.58 10.76 26.36
C GLY A 73 -9.40 9.96 25.86
N MET A 74 -8.89 10.39 24.68
CA MET A 74 -7.72 9.79 24.06
C MET A 74 -6.97 10.81 23.20
N PRO A 75 -5.67 10.58 22.89
CA PRO A 75 -4.93 11.46 22.00
C PRO A 75 -5.58 11.55 20.62
N ALA A 76 -5.82 12.76 20.11
CA ALA A 76 -6.53 12.98 18.86
C ALA A 76 -5.81 12.38 17.64
N TYR A 77 -4.48 12.29 17.69
CA TYR A 77 -3.68 11.68 16.61
C TYR A 77 -3.97 10.18 16.40
N LEU A 78 -4.52 9.48 17.39
CA LEU A 78 -4.96 8.09 17.27
C LEU A 78 -6.28 7.96 16.49
N ILE A 79 -7.04 9.06 16.36
CA ILE A 79 -8.32 9.09 15.66
C ILE A 79 -8.13 9.70 14.26
N ASN A 80 -7.89 11.01 14.20
CA ASN A 80 -7.77 11.75 12.96
C ASN A 80 -7.01 13.06 13.17
N VAL A 81 -5.77 13.13 12.68
CA VAL A 81 -5.00 14.37 12.60
C VAL A 81 -4.51 14.56 11.17
N ALA A 82 -4.65 15.79 10.67
CA ALA A 82 -4.16 16.15 9.34
C ALA A 82 -2.71 16.61 9.44
N TYR A 83 -1.83 15.92 8.71
CA TYR A 83 -0.42 16.31 8.57
C TYR A 83 -0.18 16.87 7.16
N PRO A 84 -0.18 18.21 6.96
CA PRO A 84 -0.03 18.82 5.64
C PRO A 84 1.28 18.44 4.94
N ALA A 85 2.33 18.19 5.72
CA ALA A 85 3.66 17.84 5.21
C ALA A 85 3.79 16.41 4.69
N GLN A 86 2.77 15.56 4.83
CA GLN A 86 2.78 14.19 4.29
C GLN A 86 2.52 14.18 2.76
N LEU A 87 3.45 14.75 1.97
CA LEU A 87 3.29 14.91 0.53
C LEU A 87 3.02 13.60 -0.20
N VAL A 88 3.73 12.52 0.14
CA VAL A 88 3.58 11.20 -0.48
C VAL A 88 2.17 10.64 -0.26
N LYS A 89 1.68 10.66 1.00
CA LYS A 89 0.34 10.18 1.35
C LYS A 89 -0.75 11.04 0.71
N ASN A 90 -0.58 12.36 0.71
CA ASN A 90 -1.55 13.28 0.13
C ASN A 90 -1.65 13.08 -1.40
N THR A 91 -0.51 12.91 -2.09
CA THR A 91 -0.47 12.64 -3.54
C THR A 91 -1.12 11.29 -3.86
N ALA A 92 -0.77 10.23 -3.12
CA ALA A 92 -1.42 8.91 -3.26
C ALA A 92 -2.93 9.00 -3.06
N GLY A 93 -3.38 9.77 -2.06
CA GLY A 93 -4.80 10.03 -1.80
C GLY A 93 -5.54 10.69 -2.97
N GLN A 94 -4.89 11.61 -3.70
CA GLN A 94 -5.50 12.21 -4.90
C GLN A 94 -5.64 11.19 -6.04
N ILE A 95 -4.65 10.30 -6.22
CA ILE A 95 -4.73 9.23 -7.25
C ILE A 95 -5.88 8.27 -6.92
N VAL A 96 -6.06 7.92 -5.66
CA VAL A 96 -7.14 7.03 -5.20
C VAL A 96 -8.52 7.62 -5.48
N LYS A 97 -8.70 8.93 -5.33
CA LYS A 97 -9.97 9.63 -5.59
C LYS A 97 -10.47 9.49 -7.05
N ILE A 98 -9.62 9.12 -7.99
CA ILE A 98 -10.02 8.88 -9.39
C ILE A 98 -11.03 7.72 -9.49
N ILE A 99 -10.85 6.68 -8.68
CA ILE A 99 -11.73 5.50 -8.67
C ILE A 99 -12.65 5.52 -7.46
N ASN A 100 -12.22 6.11 -6.35
CA ASN A 100 -12.83 6.06 -5.02
C ASN A 100 -12.87 4.65 -4.38
N THR A 101 -13.06 4.63 -3.07
CA THR A 101 -13.25 3.39 -2.31
C THR A 101 -14.73 2.99 -2.29
N PRO A 102 -15.06 1.70 -2.23
CA PRO A 102 -14.21 0.53 -2.03
C PRO A 102 -13.55 -0.06 -3.31
N ALA A 103 -13.98 0.27 -4.51
CA ALA A 103 -13.43 -0.29 -5.75
C ALA A 103 -11.91 -0.06 -5.89
N ALA A 104 -11.43 1.11 -5.44
CA ALA A 104 -10.02 1.46 -5.45
C ALA A 104 -9.16 0.47 -4.65
N PHE A 105 -9.64 -0.06 -3.53
CA PHE A 105 -8.90 -1.04 -2.74
C PHE A 105 -8.53 -2.28 -3.55
N VAL A 106 -9.53 -2.86 -4.21
CA VAL A 106 -9.36 -4.09 -4.99
C VAL A 106 -8.53 -3.83 -6.24
N PHE A 107 -8.79 -2.73 -6.94
CA PHE A 107 -8.00 -2.33 -8.10
C PHE A 107 -6.52 -2.16 -7.77
N PHE A 108 -6.20 -1.34 -6.77
CA PHE A 108 -4.80 -1.07 -6.41
C PHE A 108 -4.12 -2.27 -5.75
N ALA A 109 -4.85 -3.17 -5.06
CA ALA A 109 -4.29 -4.42 -4.57
C ALA A 109 -3.84 -5.32 -5.74
N MET A 110 -4.66 -5.47 -6.78
CA MET A 110 -4.29 -6.23 -7.98
C MET A 110 -3.11 -5.60 -8.71
N VAL A 111 -3.11 -4.27 -8.88
CA VAL A 111 -2.00 -3.54 -9.52
C VAL A 111 -0.70 -3.69 -8.73
N SER A 112 -0.75 -3.53 -7.42
CA SER A 112 0.41 -3.64 -6.53
C SER A 112 1.02 -5.04 -6.60
N MET A 113 0.19 -6.08 -6.52
CA MET A 113 0.66 -7.46 -6.64
C MET A 113 1.25 -7.74 -8.02
N TRP A 114 0.60 -7.27 -9.08
CA TRP A 114 1.08 -7.44 -10.45
C TRP A 114 2.44 -6.77 -10.67
N LEU A 115 2.61 -5.53 -10.22
CA LEU A 115 3.88 -4.81 -10.31
C LEU A 115 4.98 -5.51 -9.48
N MET A 116 4.67 -6.00 -8.29
CA MET A 116 5.61 -6.80 -7.50
C MET A 116 6.07 -8.03 -8.26
N LEU A 117 5.15 -8.76 -8.90
CA LEU A 117 5.47 -9.93 -9.72
C LEU A 117 6.35 -9.58 -10.92
N LEU A 118 6.14 -8.43 -11.57
CA LEU A 118 7.03 -7.94 -12.62
C LEU A 118 8.43 -7.65 -12.09
N ILE A 119 8.55 -7.03 -10.93
CA ILE A 119 9.83 -6.76 -10.26
C ILE A 119 10.58 -8.07 -10.00
N VAL A 120 9.89 -9.12 -9.61
CA VAL A 120 10.48 -10.45 -9.37
C VAL A 120 10.81 -11.20 -10.67
N GLY A 121 10.37 -10.70 -11.83
CA GLY A 121 10.66 -11.26 -13.14
C GLY A 121 9.61 -12.23 -13.69
N VAL A 122 8.41 -12.23 -13.13
CA VAL A 122 7.28 -13.02 -13.64
C VAL A 122 6.80 -12.43 -14.96
N ASN A 123 6.47 -13.30 -15.92
CA ASN A 123 5.88 -12.87 -17.19
C ASN A 123 4.61 -12.06 -16.96
N PRO A 124 4.45 -10.88 -17.62
CA PRO A 124 3.30 -9.99 -17.39
C PRO A 124 1.92 -10.64 -17.55
N TRP A 125 1.76 -11.53 -18.53
CA TRP A 125 0.49 -12.23 -18.73
C TRP A 125 0.21 -13.26 -17.65
N VAL A 126 1.23 -14.00 -17.23
CA VAL A 126 1.12 -14.98 -16.14
C VAL A 126 0.84 -14.28 -14.81
N GLY A 127 1.42 -13.11 -14.59
CA GLY A 127 1.23 -12.30 -13.37
C GLY A 127 -0.21 -11.84 -13.15
N ILE A 128 -1.06 -11.80 -14.18
CA ILE A 128 -2.46 -11.38 -14.07
C ILE A 128 -3.25 -12.30 -13.12
N ILE A 129 -3.09 -13.61 -13.25
CA ILE A 129 -3.85 -14.59 -12.46
C ILE A 129 -3.62 -14.44 -10.95
N PRO A 130 -2.36 -14.53 -10.44
CA PRO A 130 -2.13 -14.35 -9.01
C PRO A 130 -2.49 -12.94 -8.50
N SER A 131 -2.46 -11.93 -9.36
CA SER A 131 -2.90 -10.58 -8.99
C SER A 131 -4.42 -10.51 -8.79
N LEU A 132 -5.20 -11.16 -9.66
CA LEU A 132 -6.64 -11.33 -9.46
C LEU A 132 -6.91 -12.13 -8.17
N MET A 133 -6.20 -13.23 -7.93
CA MET A 133 -6.36 -14.04 -6.71
C MET A 133 -6.07 -13.22 -5.45
N TYR A 134 -5.07 -12.35 -5.48
CA TYR A 134 -4.75 -11.45 -4.37
C TYR A 134 -5.87 -10.44 -4.12
N GLY A 135 -6.26 -9.68 -5.16
CA GLY A 135 -7.27 -8.63 -5.04
C GLY A 135 -8.68 -9.16 -4.74
N LEU A 136 -9.00 -10.37 -5.23
CA LEU A 136 -10.30 -11.03 -5.02
C LEU A 136 -10.27 -12.00 -3.82
N SER A 137 -9.28 -11.89 -2.94
CA SER A 137 -9.25 -12.66 -1.70
C SER A 137 -10.49 -12.40 -0.85
N THR A 138 -11.16 -13.44 -0.39
CA THR A 138 -12.33 -13.36 0.50
C THR A 138 -12.04 -12.51 1.75
N TYR A 139 -10.80 -12.58 2.25
CA TYR A 139 -10.39 -11.77 3.39
C TYR A 139 -10.53 -10.26 3.12
N PHE A 140 -10.19 -9.80 1.90
CA PHE A 140 -10.32 -8.39 1.54
C PHE A 140 -11.78 -7.93 1.56
N PHE A 141 -12.70 -8.73 1.04
CA PHE A 141 -14.12 -8.39 1.05
C PHE A 141 -14.69 -8.35 2.47
N LEU A 142 -14.25 -9.25 3.35
CA LEU A 142 -14.65 -9.22 4.76
C LEU A 142 -14.21 -7.93 5.46
N ILE A 143 -12.95 -7.52 5.30
CA ILE A 143 -12.43 -6.30 5.93
C ILE A 143 -12.93 -5.01 5.26
N ILE A 144 -13.22 -5.04 3.96
CA ILE A 144 -13.90 -3.93 3.27
C ILE A 144 -15.32 -3.78 3.81
N GLY A 145 -16.08 -4.87 3.93
CA GLY A 145 -17.43 -4.84 4.47
C GLY A 145 -17.49 -4.33 5.91
N ALA A 146 -16.52 -4.69 6.74
CA ALA A 146 -16.40 -4.18 8.11
C ALA A 146 -16.00 -2.68 8.17
N GLY A 147 -15.29 -2.16 7.16
CA GLY A 147 -14.81 -0.78 7.13
C GLY A 147 -13.36 -0.59 7.60
N HIS A 148 -12.55 -1.65 7.62
CA HIS A 148 -11.14 -1.59 8.01
C HIS A 148 -10.27 -0.91 6.94
N VAL A 149 -10.50 0.37 6.69
CA VAL A 149 -9.86 1.18 5.63
C VAL A 149 -8.33 1.19 5.76
N THR A 150 -7.82 1.41 6.96
CA THR A 150 -6.38 1.47 7.24
C THR A 150 -5.69 0.13 6.94
N LYS A 151 -6.33 -0.99 7.34
CA LYS A 151 -5.86 -2.34 7.05
C LYS A 151 -5.81 -2.61 5.54
N MET A 152 -6.83 -2.18 4.80
CA MET A 152 -6.85 -2.35 3.35
C MET A 152 -5.70 -1.60 2.67
N TRP A 153 -5.44 -0.35 3.05
CA TRP A 153 -4.31 0.40 2.47
C TRP A 153 -2.96 -0.22 2.80
N ALA A 154 -2.75 -0.69 4.02
CA ALA A 154 -1.53 -1.41 4.37
C ALA A 154 -1.32 -2.63 3.47
N LEU A 155 -2.38 -3.44 3.23
CA LEU A 155 -2.33 -4.60 2.33
C LEU A 155 -2.13 -4.20 0.86
N VAL A 156 -2.67 -3.07 0.42
CA VAL A 156 -2.46 -2.56 -0.95
C VAL A 156 -0.99 -2.21 -1.21
N TYR A 157 -0.32 -1.57 -0.26
CA TYR A 157 1.06 -1.11 -0.45
C TYR A 157 2.12 -2.19 -0.18
N ALA A 158 1.80 -3.18 0.63
CA ALA A 158 2.73 -4.22 1.07
C ALA A 158 3.41 -5.01 -0.06
N PRO A 159 2.74 -5.45 -1.15
CA PRO A 159 3.43 -6.14 -2.24
C PRO A 159 4.53 -5.31 -2.89
N LEU A 160 4.32 -4.02 -3.10
CA LEU A 160 5.34 -3.14 -3.70
C LEU A 160 6.48 -2.83 -2.75
N MET A 161 6.22 -2.71 -1.44
CA MET A 161 7.25 -2.65 -0.42
C MET A 161 8.14 -3.91 -0.45
N MET A 162 7.53 -5.09 -0.51
CA MET A 162 8.24 -6.37 -0.63
C MET A 162 9.03 -6.48 -1.95
N GLY A 163 8.44 -6.05 -3.06
CA GLY A 163 9.11 -5.98 -4.35
C GLY A 163 10.33 -5.07 -4.35
N GLY A 164 10.22 -3.92 -3.71
CA GLY A 164 11.34 -2.99 -3.49
C GLY A 164 12.47 -3.62 -2.69
N ALA A 165 12.14 -4.28 -1.56
CA ALA A 165 13.10 -4.98 -0.73
C ALA A 165 13.82 -6.10 -1.51
N TRP A 166 13.06 -6.89 -2.27
CA TRP A 166 13.64 -7.93 -3.13
C TRP A 166 14.59 -7.33 -4.19
N LEU A 167 14.20 -6.24 -4.85
CA LEU A 167 15.02 -5.56 -5.84
C LEU A 167 16.31 -4.99 -5.22
N THR A 168 16.23 -4.44 -4.00
CA THR A 168 17.36 -3.94 -3.24
C THR A 168 18.39 -5.05 -3.00
N LEU A 169 17.91 -6.20 -2.52
CA LEU A 169 18.79 -7.30 -2.12
C LEU A 169 19.36 -8.06 -3.34
N ARG A 170 18.63 -8.17 -4.45
CA ARG A 170 19.01 -9.03 -5.58
C ARG A 170 19.50 -8.32 -6.84
N SER A 171 19.06 -7.10 -7.10
CA SER A 171 19.33 -6.45 -8.38
C SER A 171 19.82 -5.01 -8.21
N ASN A 172 19.00 -4.04 -8.52
CA ASN A 172 19.33 -2.62 -8.41
C ASN A 172 19.03 -2.09 -7.01
N MET A 173 20.08 -1.98 -6.17
CA MET A 173 19.90 -1.60 -4.76
C MET A 173 19.36 -0.17 -4.58
N TRP A 174 19.66 0.76 -5.48
CA TRP A 174 19.21 2.14 -5.34
C TRP A 174 17.75 2.32 -5.74
N LEU A 175 17.37 1.74 -6.89
CA LEU A 175 15.96 1.74 -7.30
C LEU A 175 15.11 0.94 -6.32
N GLY A 176 15.60 -0.23 -5.88
CA GLY A 176 14.91 -1.05 -4.89
C GLY A 176 14.76 -0.31 -3.57
N GLY A 177 15.82 0.35 -3.08
CA GLY A 177 15.78 1.18 -1.88
C GLY A 177 14.76 2.31 -1.98
N ALA A 178 14.75 3.04 -3.10
CA ALA A 178 13.79 4.12 -3.33
C ALA A 178 12.34 3.60 -3.36
N LEU A 179 12.07 2.46 -4.01
CA LEU A 179 10.75 1.84 -4.01
C LEU A 179 10.35 1.34 -2.61
N THR A 180 11.29 0.72 -1.88
CA THR A 180 11.05 0.31 -0.50
C THR A 180 10.71 1.52 0.37
N ALA A 181 11.47 2.60 0.29
CA ALA A 181 11.21 3.83 1.03
C ALA A 181 9.81 4.39 0.72
N LEU A 182 9.48 4.51 -0.57
CA LEU A 182 8.20 5.04 -1.02
C LEU A 182 7.02 4.21 -0.48
N PHE A 183 7.06 2.89 -0.70
CA PHE A 183 5.93 2.04 -0.33
C PHE A 183 5.91 1.68 1.16
N ALA A 184 7.04 1.68 1.86
CA ALA A 184 7.08 1.60 3.32
C ALA A 184 6.46 2.86 3.95
N SER A 185 6.75 4.05 3.43
CA SER A 185 6.14 5.28 3.95
C SER A 185 4.62 5.30 3.78
N LEU A 186 4.10 4.77 2.67
CA LEU A 186 2.66 4.63 2.44
C LEU A 186 2.03 3.55 3.31
N GLU A 187 2.70 2.41 3.45
CA GLU A 187 2.22 1.26 4.22
C GLU A 187 2.19 1.58 5.72
N ILE A 188 3.28 2.11 6.28
CA ILE A 188 3.34 2.56 7.68
C ILE A 188 2.37 3.73 7.90
N GLY A 189 2.32 4.66 6.93
CA GLY A 189 1.39 5.80 6.94
C GLY A 189 -0.09 5.41 6.83
N ALA A 190 -0.42 4.18 6.42
CA ALA A 190 -1.76 3.64 6.53
C ALA A 190 -2.19 3.41 7.99
N ASN A 191 -1.25 3.45 8.93
CA ASN A 191 -1.47 3.37 10.38
C ASN A 191 -2.15 2.07 10.82
N HIS A 192 -1.63 0.92 10.34
CA HIS A 192 -2.08 -0.40 10.77
C HIS A 192 -0.90 -1.28 11.22
N PRO A 193 -0.34 -1.03 12.43
CA PRO A 193 0.91 -1.63 12.91
C PRO A 193 0.94 -3.17 12.86
N GLN A 194 -0.19 -3.83 13.07
CA GLN A 194 -0.28 -5.29 13.01
C GLN A 194 0.04 -5.83 11.61
N ILE A 195 -0.45 -5.19 10.55
CA ILE A 195 -0.17 -5.61 9.17
C ILE A 195 1.29 -5.29 8.83
N THR A 196 1.77 -4.10 9.19
CA THR A 196 3.17 -3.71 9.05
C THR A 196 4.10 -4.74 9.69
N TYR A 197 3.79 -5.17 10.93
CA TYR A 197 4.58 -6.19 11.64
C TYR A 197 4.65 -7.51 10.87
N TYR A 198 3.54 -7.99 10.31
CA TYR A 198 3.53 -9.24 9.54
C TYR A 198 4.38 -9.14 8.27
N PHE A 199 4.32 -8.01 7.56
CA PHE A 199 5.15 -7.83 6.37
C PHE A 199 6.63 -7.60 6.72
N LEU A 200 6.95 -6.99 7.87
CA LEU A 200 8.32 -6.93 8.36
C LEU A 200 8.89 -8.32 8.69
N LEU A 201 8.09 -9.22 9.25
CA LEU A 201 8.50 -10.62 9.44
C LEU A 201 8.76 -11.33 8.10
N ALA A 202 7.90 -11.14 7.11
CA ALA A 202 8.10 -11.69 5.77
C ALA A 202 9.37 -11.11 5.10
N MET A 203 9.63 -9.81 5.30
CA MET A 203 10.84 -9.14 4.82
C MET A 203 12.09 -9.66 5.53
N ALA A 204 12.01 -9.91 6.84
CA ALA A 204 13.10 -10.53 7.61
C ALA A 204 13.41 -11.95 7.10
N ALA A 205 12.39 -12.74 6.78
CA ALA A 205 12.57 -14.08 6.19
C ALA A 205 13.26 -13.99 4.81
N LEU A 206 12.87 -13.04 3.96
CA LEU A 206 13.55 -12.76 2.70
C LEU A 206 15.02 -12.37 2.94
N TRP A 207 15.28 -11.45 3.87
CA TRP A 207 16.61 -10.98 4.20
C TRP A 207 17.51 -12.13 4.72
N ILE A 208 17.00 -12.99 5.62
CA ILE A 208 17.71 -14.18 6.12
C ILE A 208 18.06 -15.11 4.96
N SER A 209 17.09 -15.39 4.09
CA SER A 209 17.29 -16.25 2.91
C SER A 209 18.40 -15.72 2.00
N GLU A 210 18.41 -14.41 1.72
CA GLU A 210 19.46 -13.77 0.92
C GLU A 210 20.83 -13.75 1.63
N GLY A 211 20.84 -13.60 2.96
CA GLY A 211 22.03 -13.70 3.78
C GLY A 211 22.68 -15.08 3.71
N ILE A 212 21.87 -16.16 3.77
CA ILE A 212 22.34 -17.54 3.62
C ILE A 212 22.96 -17.74 2.23
N VAL A 213 22.30 -17.23 1.17
CA VAL A 213 22.80 -17.32 -0.20
C VAL A 213 24.14 -16.54 -0.33
N ALA A 214 24.21 -15.34 0.22
CA ALA A 214 25.41 -14.50 0.19
C ALA A 214 26.58 -15.16 0.94
N PHE A 215 26.31 -15.79 2.09
CA PHE A 215 27.30 -16.54 2.85
C PHE A 215 27.85 -17.71 2.03
N ARG A 216 26.97 -18.55 1.45
CA ARG A 216 27.36 -19.70 0.62
C ARG A 216 28.17 -19.30 -0.61
N LYS A 217 27.81 -18.17 -1.24
CA LYS A 217 28.48 -17.64 -2.44
C LYS A 217 29.67 -16.74 -2.13
N LYS A 218 30.03 -16.53 -0.87
CA LYS A 218 31.13 -15.64 -0.41
C LYS A 218 30.97 -14.18 -0.87
N HIS A 219 29.73 -13.68 -0.95
CA HIS A 219 29.40 -12.31 -1.36
C HIS A 219 28.89 -11.40 -0.20
N LEU A 220 29.33 -11.69 1.03
CA LEU A 220 28.91 -10.96 2.24
C LEU A 220 29.12 -9.43 2.18
N PRO A 221 30.22 -8.87 1.63
CA PRO A 221 30.35 -7.41 1.57
C PRO A 221 29.29 -6.74 0.71
N SER A 222 28.89 -7.36 -0.41
CA SER A 222 27.82 -6.87 -1.25
C SER A 222 26.46 -6.95 -0.53
N PHE A 223 26.20 -8.05 0.15
CA PHE A 223 24.99 -8.23 0.94
C PHE A 223 24.89 -7.21 2.08
N ALA A 224 25.99 -6.97 2.82
CA ALA A 224 26.04 -5.97 3.89
C ALA A 224 25.71 -4.56 3.38
N ARG A 225 26.27 -4.15 2.23
CA ARG A 225 25.95 -2.86 1.60
C ARG A 225 24.48 -2.74 1.21
N ARG A 226 23.90 -3.79 0.61
CA ARG A 226 22.50 -3.85 0.25
C ARG A 226 21.58 -3.82 1.46
N THR A 227 21.97 -4.51 2.53
CA THR A 227 21.28 -4.48 3.82
C THR A 227 21.32 -3.07 4.44
N ALA A 228 22.45 -2.37 4.39
CA ALA A 228 22.55 -1.00 4.89
C ALA A 228 21.61 -0.04 4.14
N VAL A 229 21.50 -0.17 2.81
CA VAL A 229 20.53 0.60 2.01
C VAL A 229 19.10 0.26 2.41
N LEU A 230 18.75 -1.04 2.52
CA LEU A 230 17.41 -1.47 2.89
C LEU A 230 17.00 -0.93 4.28
N LEU A 231 17.87 -1.10 5.29
CA LEU A 231 17.61 -0.62 6.64
C LEU A 231 17.56 0.92 6.71
N GLY A 232 18.46 1.61 6.02
CA GLY A 232 18.43 3.07 5.93
C GLY A 232 17.12 3.59 5.34
N CYS A 233 16.62 2.95 4.28
CA CYS A 233 15.34 3.28 3.67
C CYS A 233 14.15 3.04 4.62
N LEU A 234 14.12 1.91 5.33
CA LEU A 234 13.05 1.58 6.27
C LEU A 234 13.04 2.52 7.50
N LEU A 235 14.21 2.80 8.07
CA LEU A 235 14.32 3.67 9.25
C LEU A 235 13.99 5.12 8.93
N TYR A 236 14.43 5.63 7.77
CA TYR A 236 14.19 7.02 7.37
C TYR A 236 12.73 7.29 7.00
N THR A 237 12.00 6.28 6.55
CA THR A 237 10.58 6.39 6.16
C THR A 237 9.62 6.13 7.30
N SER A 238 10.11 5.65 8.44
CA SER A 238 9.31 5.54 9.65
C SER A 238 8.87 6.94 10.08
N PRO A 239 7.57 7.24 10.22
CA PRO A 239 7.14 8.54 10.70
C PRO A 239 7.76 8.75 12.09
N SER A 240 8.54 9.81 12.22
CA SER A 240 8.90 10.31 13.55
C SER A 240 7.64 10.83 14.23
N PRO A 241 7.46 10.55 15.52
CA PRO A 241 6.36 11.12 16.29
C PRO A 241 6.41 12.63 16.31
#